data_e58af9a19736b918611c5d51b3f09c47
#
_entry.id   e58af9a19736b918611c5d51b3f09c47
#
_cell.length_a   1.000
_cell.length_b   1.000
_cell.length_c   1.000
_cell.angle_alpha   90.00
_cell.angle_beta   90.00
_cell.angle_gamma   90.00
#
_symmetry.space_group_name_H-M   'P 1'
#
loop_
_entity.id
_entity.type
_entity.pdbx_description
1 polymer ?
#
loop_
_entity_poly.entity_id
_entity_poly.type
_entity_poly.pdbx_seq_one_letter_code
_entity_poly.pdbx_strand_id
1 'polypeptide(L)'
;MELLKTDGVSKVFGGLKAVSNFDIEINEGELIGLIGPNGAGKTTAFNLLTGVYQPTTGTIDFAGKSLVGLKPYQITSRGIARTFQNIRLFSELTVLDNVKIAYDSHAKYSLVESVLRLGRYFKEEDEITKKSLELLKIFKLEDKAYEVAKNLPYGAQRRLEIARALATKPKLLLLDEPAAGMNPQETQELMEMIRWIRKEFGLSILLIEHAMSLVMGICERIYVLEYGCIIASGTPEEIQKNPEVIKAYLGGEV
;
A
#
# COMPACT_ATOMS: atom_id res chain seq x y z
N MET A 1 -7.31 -18.01 1.10
CA MET A 1 -8.50 -17.70 0.25
C MET A 1 -8.10 -16.56 -0.69
N GLU A 2 -8.58 -16.56 -1.96
CA GLU A 2 -8.28 -15.49 -2.92
C GLU A 2 -8.85 -14.15 -2.41
N LEU A 3 -7.98 -13.15 -2.24
CA LEU A 3 -8.36 -11.82 -1.75
C LEU A 3 -8.47 -10.82 -2.89
N LEU A 4 -7.48 -10.81 -3.81
CA LEU A 4 -7.47 -9.95 -4.98
C LEU A 4 -7.12 -10.77 -6.21
N LYS A 5 -7.83 -10.53 -7.31
CA LYS A 5 -7.55 -11.14 -8.61
C LYS A 5 -7.72 -10.12 -9.72
N THR A 6 -6.82 -10.13 -10.67
CA THR A 6 -6.96 -9.39 -11.93
C THR A 6 -6.99 -10.37 -13.09
N ASP A 7 -7.81 -10.07 -14.11
CA ASP A 7 -7.96 -10.90 -15.30
C ASP A 7 -7.95 -10.01 -16.54
N GLY A 8 -6.92 -10.16 -17.38
CA GLY A 8 -6.71 -9.46 -18.64
C GLY A 8 -6.62 -7.94 -18.51
N VAL A 9 -6.22 -7.42 -17.33
CA VAL A 9 -6.21 -5.98 -17.06
C VAL A 9 -5.20 -5.28 -17.94
N SER A 10 -5.71 -4.31 -18.73
CA SER A 10 -4.84 -3.50 -19.59
C SER A 10 -5.17 -2.02 -19.46
N LYS A 11 -4.16 -1.17 -19.65
CA LYS A 11 -4.30 0.29 -19.65
C LYS A 11 -3.56 0.90 -20.82
N VAL A 12 -4.32 1.67 -21.63
CA VAL A 12 -3.79 2.39 -22.78
C VAL A 12 -3.95 3.89 -22.55
N PHE A 13 -2.91 4.65 -22.81
CA PHE A 13 -2.87 6.12 -22.78
C PHE A 13 -2.47 6.64 -24.15
N GLY A 14 -3.39 7.28 -24.90
CA GLY A 14 -3.06 7.91 -26.18
C GLY A 14 -2.29 7.00 -27.16
N GLY A 15 -2.59 5.68 -27.17
CA GLY A 15 -1.89 4.69 -28.00
C GLY A 15 -0.76 3.93 -27.32
N LEU A 16 -0.20 4.43 -26.23
CA LEU A 16 0.80 3.72 -25.41
C LEU A 16 0.11 2.71 -24.48
N LYS A 17 0.45 1.45 -24.60
CA LYS A 17 -0.03 0.38 -23.72
C LYS A 17 0.88 0.28 -22.50
N ALA A 18 0.52 0.99 -21.43
CA ALA A 18 1.34 1.08 -20.23
C ALA A 18 1.25 -0.17 -19.34
N VAL A 19 0.14 -0.91 -19.41
CA VAL A 19 -0.08 -2.21 -18.76
C VAL A 19 -0.87 -3.08 -19.73
N SER A 20 -0.48 -4.33 -19.88
CA SER A 20 -1.05 -5.29 -20.84
C SER A 20 -1.22 -6.65 -20.21
N ASN A 21 -2.48 -7.14 -20.18
CA ASN A 21 -2.81 -8.45 -19.63
C ASN A 21 -2.12 -8.68 -18.26
N PHE A 22 -2.36 -7.74 -17.35
CA PHE A 22 -1.81 -7.81 -16.00
C PHE A 22 -2.68 -8.73 -15.17
N ASP A 23 -2.18 -9.95 -14.98
CA ASP A 23 -2.85 -11.03 -14.27
C ASP A 23 -2.07 -11.36 -13.01
N ILE A 24 -2.61 -10.96 -11.87
CA ILE A 24 -2.06 -11.28 -10.55
C ILE A 24 -3.16 -11.81 -9.64
N GLU A 25 -2.75 -12.63 -8.70
CA GLU A 25 -3.59 -13.16 -7.64
C GLU A 25 -2.90 -12.93 -6.29
N ILE A 26 -3.65 -12.47 -5.30
CA ILE A 26 -3.18 -12.30 -3.93
C ILE A 26 -4.12 -13.07 -3.01
N ASN A 27 -3.58 -13.97 -2.20
CA ASN A 27 -4.33 -14.68 -1.17
C ASN A 27 -4.32 -13.91 0.16
N GLU A 28 -5.30 -14.22 1.01
CA GLU A 28 -5.34 -13.65 2.36
C GLU A 28 -4.05 -13.98 3.12
N GLY A 29 -3.48 -12.95 3.74
CA GLY A 29 -2.26 -13.05 4.53
C GLY A 29 -0.97 -13.17 3.74
N GLU A 30 -0.96 -13.16 2.40
CA GLU A 30 0.28 -13.17 1.61
C GLU A 30 1.03 -11.83 1.63
N LEU A 31 2.36 -11.90 1.58
CA LEU A 31 3.24 -10.77 1.30
C LEU A 31 3.90 -10.98 -0.06
N ILE A 32 3.47 -10.19 -1.05
CA ILE A 32 3.84 -10.33 -2.45
C ILE A 32 4.65 -9.11 -2.90
N GLY A 33 5.70 -9.34 -3.68
CA GLY A 33 6.45 -8.30 -4.38
C GLY A 33 5.99 -8.11 -5.82
N LEU A 34 5.89 -6.87 -6.27
CA LEU A 34 5.77 -6.50 -7.69
C LEU A 34 7.04 -5.73 -8.07
N ILE A 35 7.93 -6.37 -8.80
CA ILE A 35 9.22 -5.79 -9.21
C ILE A 35 9.28 -5.60 -10.72
N GLY A 36 10.32 -4.94 -11.21
CA GLY A 36 10.57 -4.71 -12.63
C GLY A 36 11.41 -3.45 -12.85
N PRO A 37 11.97 -3.27 -14.04
CA PRO A 37 12.76 -2.09 -14.40
C PRO A 37 11.96 -0.77 -14.25
N ASN A 38 12.67 0.36 -14.33
CA ASN A 38 12.02 1.67 -14.39
C ASN A 38 11.20 1.78 -15.69
N GLY A 39 9.98 2.31 -15.57
CA GLY A 39 9.07 2.37 -16.72
C GLY A 39 8.31 1.07 -17.02
N ALA A 40 8.53 -0.03 -16.29
CA ALA A 40 7.84 -1.29 -16.53
C ALA A 40 6.31 -1.26 -16.35
N GLY A 41 5.75 -0.20 -15.72
CA GLY A 41 4.31 -0.05 -15.51
C GLY A 41 3.83 -0.30 -14.08
N LYS A 42 4.72 -0.51 -13.11
CA LYS A 42 4.39 -0.82 -11.70
C LYS A 42 3.46 0.22 -11.06
N THR A 43 3.79 1.50 -11.16
CA THR A 43 2.96 2.60 -10.64
C THR A 43 1.60 2.65 -11.34
N THR A 44 1.55 2.33 -12.64
CA THR A 44 0.28 2.24 -13.38
C THR A 44 -0.57 1.09 -12.86
N ALA A 45 0.03 -0.07 -12.59
CA ALA A 45 -0.66 -1.20 -11.97
C ALA A 45 -1.25 -0.83 -10.60
N PHE A 46 -0.47 -0.17 -9.71
CA PHE A 46 -0.99 0.31 -8.42
C PHE A 46 -2.12 1.33 -8.59
N ASN A 47 -2.02 2.22 -9.57
CA ASN A 47 -3.07 3.20 -9.86
C ASN A 47 -4.37 2.53 -10.36
N LEU A 48 -4.27 1.41 -11.08
CA LEU A 48 -5.42 0.58 -11.46
C LEU A 48 -6.06 -0.10 -10.25
N LEU A 49 -5.26 -0.75 -9.39
CA LEU A 49 -5.75 -1.43 -8.19
C LEU A 49 -6.40 -0.48 -7.18
N THR A 50 -6.01 0.80 -7.19
CA THR A 50 -6.54 1.83 -6.27
C THR A 50 -7.59 2.76 -6.91
N GLY A 51 -8.00 2.50 -8.16
CA GLY A 51 -9.05 3.26 -8.85
C GLY A 51 -8.66 4.69 -9.26
N VAL A 52 -7.38 5.04 -9.14
CA VAL A 52 -6.84 6.30 -9.70
C VAL A 52 -6.95 6.27 -11.22
N TYR A 53 -6.68 5.11 -11.82
CA TYR A 53 -6.96 4.84 -13.22
C TYR A 53 -8.02 3.74 -13.34
N GLN A 54 -8.90 3.88 -14.33
CA GLN A 54 -9.77 2.80 -14.72
C GLN A 54 -9.09 1.94 -15.80
N PRO A 55 -9.22 0.61 -15.75
CA PRO A 55 -8.69 -0.25 -16.80
C PRO A 55 -9.36 0.05 -18.15
N THR A 56 -8.64 -0.13 -19.25
CA THR A 56 -9.19 -0.07 -20.61
C THR A 56 -9.92 -1.37 -20.92
N THR A 57 -9.37 -2.50 -20.48
CA THR A 57 -9.96 -3.84 -20.57
C THR A 57 -9.63 -4.65 -19.33
N GLY A 58 -10.33 -5.77 -19.13
CA GLY A 58 -10.12 -6.70 -18.03
C GLY A 58 -10.89 -6.35 -16.77
N THR A 59 -10.75 -7.20 -15.74
CA THR A 59 -11.45 -7.09 -14.46
C THR A 59 -10.47 -7.05 -13.29
N ILE A 60 -10.89 -6.41 -12.21
CA ILE A 60 -10.18 -6.38 -10.93
C ILE A 60 -11.20 -6.72 -9.87
N ASP A 61 -11.04 -7.86 -9.22
CA ASP A 61 -11.92 -8.34 -8.18
C ASP A 61 -11.20 -8.37 -6.82
N PHE A 62 -11.88 -7.89 -5.79
CA PHE A 62 -11.39 -7.87 -4.42
C PHE A 62 -12.43 -8.43 -3.46
N ALA A 63 -12.07 -9.48 -2.72
CA ALA A 63 -12.98 -10.22 -1.85
C ALA A 63 -14.29 -10.58 -2.56
N GLY A 64 -14.19 -11.07 -3.81
CA GLY A 64 -15.32 -11.50 -4.65
C GLY A 64 -16.18 -10.37 -5.21
N LYS A 65 -15.71 -9.10 -5.18
CA LYS A 65 -16.45 -7.93 -5.68
C LYS A 65 -15.59 -7.11 -6.63
N SER A 66 -16.15 -6.74 -7.79
CA SER A 66 -15.44 -5.93 -8.77
C SER A 66 -15.09 -4.54 -8.25
N LEU A 67 -13.86 -4.11 -8.54
CA LEU A 67 -13.37 -2.75 -8.26
C LEU A 67 -13.51 -1.80 -9.46
N VAL A 68 -13.80 -2.33 -10.65
CA VAL A 68 -13.90 -1.53 -11.88
C VAL A 68 -15.03 -0.50 -11.73
N GLY A 69 -14.77 0.74 -12.14
CA GLY A 69 -15.71 1.86 -12.02
C GLY A 69 -15.77 2.54 -10.65
N LEU A 70 -15.11 1.97 -9.62
CA LEU A 70 -15.08 2.59 -8.31
C LEU A 70 -14.06 3.72 -8.21
N LYS A 71 -14.38 4.70 -7.39
CA LYS A 71 -13.48 5.80 -7.01
C LYS A 71 -12.53 5.35 -5.88
N PRO A 72 -11.34 5.98 -5.71
CA PRO A 72 -10.36 5.59 -4.69
C PRO A 72 -10.94 5.48 -3.28
N TYR A 73 -11.78 6.40 -2.83
CA TYR A 73 -12.38 6.36 -1.49
C TYR A 73 -13.30 5.13 -1.30
N GLN A 74 -14.00 4.69 -2.36
CA GLN A 74 -14.84 3.50 -2.31
C GLN A 74 -13.99 2.21 -2.22
N ILE A 75 -12.83 2.20 -2.90
CA ILE A 75 -11.86 1.11 -2.83
C ILE A 75 -11.24 1.05 -1.43
N THR A 76 -10.87 2.21 -0.85
CA THR A 76 -10.41 2.27 0.55
C THR A 76 -11.48 1.73 1.51
N SER A 77 -12.74 2.13 1.34
CA SER A 77 -13.85 1.60 2.17
C SER A 77 -14.08 0.10 2.01
N ARG A 78 -13.61 -0.52 0.90
CA ARG A 78 -13.64 -1.98 0.73
C ARG A 78 -12.48 -2.70 1.40
N GLY A 79 -11.48 -1.97 1.90
CA GLY A 79 -10.35 -2.52 2.64
C GLY A 79 -9.04 -2.57 1.87
N ILE A 80 -8.83 -1.72 0.87
CA ILE A 80 -7.52 -1.54 0.24
C ILE A 80 -6.95 -0.19 0.65
N ALA A 81 -5.79 -0.17 1.31
CA ALA A 81 -5.05 1.04 1.61
C ALA A 81 -3.74 1.09 0.83
N ARG A 82 -3.21 2.29 0.58
CA ARG A 82 -1.95 2.51 -0.12
C ARG A 82 -1.12 3.59 0.56
N THR A 83 0.19 3.36 0.67
CA THR A 83 1.18 4.41 0.84
C THR A 83 1.67 4.89 -0.53
N PHE A 84 2.37 6.01 -0.58
CA PHE A 84 2.86 6.58 -1.83
C PHE A 84 4.39 6.67 -1.80
N GLN A 85 5.04 6.61 -2.96
CA GLN A 85 6.48 6.80 -3.10
C GLN A 85 6.94 8.11 -2.45
N ASN A 86 6.29 9.22 -2.79
CA ASN A 86 6.44 10.49 -2.08
C ASN A 86 5.45 10.53 -0.93
N ILE A 87 5.94 10.70 0.29
CA ILE A 87 5.11 10.75 1.50
C ILE A 87 3.99 11.78 1.35
N ARG A 88 2.75 11.35 1.56
CA ARG A 88 1.56 12.18 1.45
C ARG A 88 0.87 12.33 2.80
N LEU A 89 1.50 13.04 3.72
CA LEU A 89 0.89 13.42 5.00
C LEU A 89 0.14 14.74 4.87
N PHE A 90 -0.79 14.97 5.77
CA PHE A 90 -1.31 16.31 6.04
C PHE A 90 -0.23 17.07 6.83
N SER A 91 0.66 17.73 6.09
CA SER A 91 1.93 18.26 6.61
C SER A 91 1.76 19.29 7.73
N GLU A 92 0.68 20.08 7.68
CA GLU A 92 0.37 21.13 8.66
C GLU A 92 -0.43 20.63 9.87
N LEU A 93 -0.89 19.38 9.84
CA LEU A 93 -1.60 18.77 10.95
C LEU A 93 -0.65 18.03 11.88
N THR A 94 -1.11 17.76 13.10
CA THR A 94 -0.33 16.96 14.06
C THR A 94 -0.22 15.50 13.60
N VAL A 95 0.73 14.79 14.19
CA VAL A 95 0.91 13.35 14.02
C VAL A 95 -0.38 12.61 14.38
N LEU A 96 -0.99 12.99 15.50
CA LEU A 96 -2.26 12.42 15.96
C LEU A 96 -3.41 12.68 14.98
N ASP A 97 -3.56 13.92 14.49
CA ASP A 97 -4.65 14.28 13.58
C ASP A 97 -4.54 13.53 12.24
N ASN A 98 -3.31 13.30 11.74
CA ASN A 98 -3.09 12.47 10.56
C ASN A 98 -3.68 11.06 10.69
N VAL A 99 -3.59 10.44 11.86
CA VAL A 99 -4.14 9.11 12.13
C VAL A 99 -5.64 9.19 12.39
N LYS A 100 -6.10 10.19 13.15
CA LYS A 100 -7.53 10.40 13.46
C LYS A 100 -8.38 10.53 12.20
N ILE A 101 -7.96 11.34 11.23
CA ILE A 101 -8.66 11.54 9.95
C ILE A 101 -8.90 10.20 9.22
N ALA A 102 -7.96 9.26 9.31
CA ALA A 102 -8.13 7.94 8.69
C ALA A 102 -9.16 7.08 9.44
N TYR A 103 -9.23 7.17 10.76
CA TYR A 103 -10.26 6.50 11.56
C TYR A 103 -11.66 7.10 11.35
N ASP A 104 -11.77 8.40 11.04
CA ASP A 104 -13.05 9.07 10.76
C ASP A 104 -13.83 8.43 9.62
N SER A 105 -13.16 7.75 8.70
CA SER A 105 -13.81 6.97 7.64
C SER A 105 -14.73 5.86 8.19
N HIS A 106 -14.60 5.50 9.46
CA HIS A 106 -15.39 4.50 10.19
C HIS A 106 -16.30 5.11 11.26
N ALA A 107 -16.34 6.45 11.40
CA ALA A 107 -17.19 7.13 12.36
C ALA A 107 -18.68 6.87 12.06
N LYS A 108 -19.47 6.68 13.11
CA LYS A 108 -20.90 6.36 13.01
C LYS A 108 -21.80 7.53 13.35
N TYR A 109 -21.23 8.67 13.78
CA TYR A 109 -22.00 9.88 14.02
C TYR A 109 -22.40 10.53 12.69
N SER A 110 -23.58 11.14 12.68
CA SER A 110 -24.07 11.88 11.51
C SER A 110 -23.43 13.28 11.42
N LEU A 111 -23.53 13.92 10.25
CA LEU A 111 -23.10 15.31 10.07
C LEU A 111 -23.79 16.25 11.07
N VAL A 112 -25.06 16.01 11.39
CA VAL A 112 -25.81 16.84 12.36
C VAL A 112 -25.22 16.67 13.76
N GLU A 113 -24.93 15.45 14.20
CA GLU A 113 -24.32 15.16 15.50
C GLU A 113 -22.91 15.77 15.61
N SER A 114 -22.15 15.78 14.50
CA SER A 114 -20.84 16.42 14.42
C SER A 114 -20.92 17.94 14.57
N VAL A 115 -21.82 18.59 13.81
CA VAL A 115 -21.98 20.05 13.84
C VAL A 115 -22.52 20.55 15.19
N LEU A 116 -23.50 19.83 15.75
CA LEU A 116 -24.12 20.18 17.03
C LEU A 116 -23.35 19.66 18.25
N ARG A 117 -22.27 18.89 18.03
CA ARG A 117 -21.44 18.28 19.08
C ARG A 117 -22.28 17.55 20.13
N LEU A 118 -23.18 16.69 19.68
CA LEU A 118 -24.05 15.91 20.57
C LEU A 118 -23.25 14.80 21.28
N GLY A 119 -23.78 14.28 22.39
CA GLY A 119 -23.05 13.38 23.30
C GLY A 119 -22.39 12.17 22.65
N ARG A 120 -22.96 11.62 21.56
CA ARG A 120 -22.35 10.53 20.80
C ARG A 120 -21.06 10.94 20.08
N TYR A 121 -21.00 12.16 19.56
CA TYR A 121 -19.80 12.74 18.92
C TYR A 121 -18.61 12.70 19.89
N PHE A 122 -18.76 13.24 21.10
CA PHE A 122 -17.66 13.27 22.08
C PHE A 122 -17.13 11.89 22.44
N LYS A 123 -18.05 10.91 22.60
CA LYS A 123 -17.66 9.53 22.94
C LYS A 123 -16.86 8.87 21.81
N GLU A 124 -17.31 9.03 20.56
CA GLU A 124 -16.60 8.47 19.39
C GLU A 124 -15.26 9.17 19.16
N GLU A 125 -15.17 10.50 19.33
CA GLU A 125 -13.93 11.26 19.26
C GLU A 125 -12.89 10.79 20.31
N ASP A 126 -13.33 10.54 21.55
CA ASP A 126 -12.45 9.97 22.58
C ASP A 126 -11.96 8.57 22.21
N GLU A 127 -12.83 7.72 21.67
CA GLU A 127 -12.47 6.37 21.20
C GLU A 127 -11.48 6.44 20.03
N ILE A 128 -11.71 7.31 19.04
CA ILE A 128 -10.81 7.53 17.91
C ILE A 128 -9.45 8.03 18.41
N THR A 129 -9.44 8.98 19.34
CA THR A 129 -8.20 9.51 19.92
C THR A 129 -7.41 8.42 20.63
N LYS A 130 -8.05 7.58 21.45
CA LYS A 130 -7.39 6.46 22.14
C LYS A 130 -6.79 5.46 21.16
N LYS A 131 -7.58 5.01 20.17
CA LYS A 131 -7.11 4.07 19.13
C LYS A 131 -5.96 4.66 18.31
N SER A 132 -6.00 5.97 18.02
CA SER A 132 -4.93 6.65 17.31
C SER A 132 -3.64 6.69 18.12
N LEU A 133 -3.72 6.98 19.43
CA LEU A 133 -2.55 6.95 20.32
C LEU A 133 -1.99 5.53 20.50
N GLU A 134 -2.85 4.51 20.62
CA GLU A 134 -2.43 3.11 20.66
C GLU A 134 -1.69 2.72 19.38
N LEU A 135 -2.21 3.12 18.21
CA LEU A 135 -1.56 2.87 16.93
C LEU A 135 -0.22 3.61 16.82
N LEU A 136 -0.17 4.89 17.23
CA LEU A 136 1.08 5.67 17.25
C LEU A 136 2.14 5.06 18.17
N LYS A 137 1.75 4.47 19.28
CA LYS A 137 2.65 3.75 20.19
C LYS A 137 3.32 2.58 19.50
N ILE A 138 2.58 1.81 18.71
CA ILE A 138 3.10 0.71 17.89
C ILE A 138 4.22 1.19 16.97
N PHE A 139 4.06 2.37 16.38
CA PHE A 139 5.03 2.98 15.45
C PHE A 139 6.11 3.81 16.16
N LYS A 140 6.15 3.81 17.50
CA LYS A 140 7.09 4.61 18.32
C LYS A 140 7.00 6.10 17.98
N LEU A 141 5.77 6.61 17.89
CA LEU A 141 5.42 7.99 17.57
C LEU A 141 4.54 8.65 18.63
N GLU A 142 4.28 7.97 19.76
CA GLU A 142 3.41 8.48 20.82
C GLU A 142 3.93 9.76 21.46
N ASP A 143 5.23 9.85 21.68
CA ASP A 143 5.88 11.04 22.27
C ASP A 143 5.79 12.27 21.34
N LYS A 144 5.54 12.03 20.06
CA LYS A 144 5.43 13.04 19.00
C LYS A 144 3.99 13.28 18.54
N ALA A 145 3.00 12.73 19.24
CA ALA A 145 1.60 12.76 18.83
C ALA A 145 1.07 14.17 18.53
N TYR A 146 1.54 15.15 19.26
CA TYR A 146 1.12 16.56 19.14
C TYR A 146 2.10 17.42 18.32
N GLU A 147 3.19 16.86 17.81
CA GLU A 147 4.08 17.56 16.88
C GLU A 147 3.42 17.68 15.51
N VAL A 148 3.76 18.75 14.77
CA VAL A 148 3.32 18.93 13.37
C VAL A 148 4.06 17.94 12.48
N ALA A 149 3.34 17.21 11.63
CA ALA A 149 3.87 16.08 10.87
C ALA A 149 5.09 16.43 10.00
N LYS A 150 5.15 17.65 9.41
CA LYS A 150 6.29 18.11 8.61
C LYS A 150 7.61 18.23 9.38
N ASN A 151 7.54 18.36 10.71
CA ASN A 151 8.73 18.51 11.56
C ASN A 151 9.38 17.16 11.90
N LEU A 152 8.72 16.05 11.58
CA LEU A 152 9.27 14.72 11.81
C LEU A 152 10.44 14.43 10.88
N PRO A 153 11.48 13.69 11.32
CA PRO A 153 12.45 13.07 10.44
C PRO A 153 11.80 12.17 9.40
N TYR A 154 12.43 12.00 8.23
CA TYR A 154 11.87 11.25 7.10
C TYR A 154 11.38 9.85 7.47
N GLY A 155 12.18 9.05 8.18
CA GLY A 155 11.78 7.72 8.63
C GLY A 155 10.56 7.71 9.58
N ALA A 156 10.40 8.76 10.41
CA ALA A 156 9.22 8.93 11.26
C ALA A 156 7.97 9.32 10.44
N GLN A 157 8.15 10.17 9.41
CA GLN A 157 7.06 10.50 8.48
C GLN A 157 6.58 9.25 7.73
N ARG A 158 7.50 8.37 7.28
CA ARG A 158 7.16 7.11 6.63
C ARG A 158 6.39 6.18 7.57
N ARG A 159 6.82 6.04 8.83
CA ARG A 159 6.08 5.27 9.84
C ARG A 159 4.69 5.84 10.07
N LEU A 160 4.55 7.17 10.12
CA LEU A 160 3.24 7.83 10.26
C LEU A 160 2.33 7.57 9.05
N GLU A 161 2.88 7.58 7.84
CA GLU A 161 2.10 7.26 6.62
C GLU A 161 1.55 5.84 6.65
N ILE A 162 2.36 4.86 7.08
CA ILE A 162 1.92 3.47 7.25
C ILE A 162 0.88 3.38 8.37
N ALA A 163 1.09 4.02 9.51
CA ALA A 163 0.14 4.06 10.61
C ALA A 163 -1.21 4.64 10.15
N ARG A 164 -1.21 5.73 9.39
CA ARG A 164 -2.42 6.31 8.81
C ARG A 164 -3.13 5.35 7.85
N ALA A 165 -2.37 4.64 7.01
CA ALA A 165 -2.96 3.63 6.13
C ALA A 165 -3.62 2.50 6.93
N LEU A 166 -3.00 2.01 8.00
CA LEU A 166 -3.55 0.98 8.89
C LEU A 166 -4.78 1.44 9.67
N ALA A 167 -4.89 2.72 9.99
CA ALA A 167 -6.06 3.28 10.66
C ALA A 167 -7.35 3.11 9.83
N THR A 168 -7.26 2.95 8.51
CA THR A 168 -8.41 2.60 7.64
C THR A 168 -8.82 1.14 7.76
N LYS A 169 -8.15 0.32 8.59
CA LYS A 169 -8.40 -1.12 8.79
C LYS A 169 -8.44 -1.91 7.48
N PRO A 170 -7.39 -1.85 6.67
CA PRO A 170 -7.37 -2.52 5.39
C PRO A 170 -7.26 -4.04 5.56
N LYS A 171 -7.70 -4.79 4.52
CA LYS A 171 -7.37 -6.20 4.32
C LYS A 171 -6.13 -6.37 3.44
N LEU A 172 -5.93 -5.41 2.52
CA LEU A 172 -4.78 -5.36 1.62
C LEU A 172 -4.09 -4.00 1.75
N LEU A 173 -2.81 -4.02 2.09
CA LEU A 173 -1.96 -2.83 2.15
C LEU A 173 -1.01 -2.82 0.94
N LEU A 174 -1.08 -1.76 0.15
CA LEU A 174 -0.19 -1.51 -0.98
C LEU A 174 0.93 -0.59 -0.53
N LEU A 175 2.17 -1.07 -0.56
CA LEU A 175 3.37 -0.30 -0.19
C LEU A 175 4.15 0.07 -1.46
N ASP A 176 4.27 1.36 -1.73
CA ASP A 176 4.93 1.90 -2.92
C ASP A 176 6.30 2.46 -2.55
N GLU A 177 7.37 1.70 -2.84
CA GLU A 177 8.76 2.00 -2.55
C GLU A 177 8.99 2.49 -1.10
N PRO A 178 8.59 1.71 -0.09
CA PRO A 178 8.64 2.19 1.29
C PRO A 178 10.06 2.37 1.84
N ALA A 179 11.07 1.74 1.24
CA ALA A 179 12.48 1.87 1.64
C ALA A 179 13.25 2.97 0.88
N ALA A 180 12.57 3.72 -0.01
CA ALA A 180 13.25 4.76 -0.79
C ALA A 180 13.95 5.79 0.12
N GLY A 181 15.26 6.00 -0.11
CA GLY A 181 16.07 6.94 0.68
C GLY A 181 16.50 6.46 2.07
N MET A 182 16.22 5.21 2.43
CA MET A 182 16.63 4.61 3.70
C MET A 182 18.04 4.00 3.62
N ASN A 183 18.77 4.08 4.71
CA ASN A 183 20.03 3.34 4.87
C ASN A 183 19.77 1.85 5.14
N PRO A 184 20.81 0.96 5.08
CA PRO A 184 20.61 -0.48 5.30
C PRO A 184 19.99 -0.85 6.66
N GLN A 185 20.33 -0.13 7.72
CA GLN A 185 19.77 -0.36 9.06
C GLN A 185 18.28 0.00 9.10
N GLU A 186 17.92 1.17 8.58
CA GLU A 186 16.52 1.61 8.48
C GLU A 186 15.69 0.66 7.61
N THR A 187 16.28 0.14 6.52
CA THR A 187 15.65 -0.87 5.67
C THR A 187 15.37 -2.16 6.45
N GLN A 188 16.32 -2.62 7.27
CA GLN A 188 16.12 -3.80 8.11
C GLN A 188 15.01 -3.59 9.15
N GLU A 189 14.99 -2.43 9.82
CA GLU A 189 13.92 -2.07 10.76
C GLU A 189 12.55 -2.01 10.05
N LEU A 190 12.50 -1.49 8.82
CA LEU A 190 11.29 -1.48 8.00
C LEU A 190 10.83 -2.90 7.65
N MET A 191 11.74 -3.79 7.27
CA MET A 191 11.42 -5.20 6.98
C MET A 191 10.79 -5.89 8.18
N GLU A 192 11.36 -5.72 9.37
CA GLU A 192 10.83 -6.27 10.62
C GLU A 192 9.44 -5.69 10.93
N MET A 193 9.27 -4.39 10.75
CA MET A 193 7.99 -3.72 10.92
C MET A 193 6.94 -4.26 9.94
N ILE A 194 7.26 -4.43 8.65
CA ILE A 194 6.33 -4.97 7.64
C ILE A 194 5.88 -6.39 8.02
N ARG A 195 6.82 -7.26 8.41
CA ARG A 195 6.50 -8.63 8.87
C ARG A 195 5.59 -8.60 10.09
N TRP A 196 5.90 -7.72 11.04
CA TRP A 196 5.15 -7.60 12.29
C TRP A 196 3.71 -7.09 12.04
N ILE A 197 3.53 -5.98 11.28
CA ILE A 197 2.20 -5.45 10.98
C ILE A 197 1.36 -6.46 10.20
N ARG A 198 1.96 -7.18 9.25
CA ARG A 198 1.27 -8.24 8.50
C ARG A 198 0.65 -9.26 9.45
N LYS A 199 1.45 -9.76 10.40
CA LYS A 199 1.03 -10.79 11.36
C LYS A 199 0.02 -10.24 12.37
N GLU A 200 0.30 -9.09 12.95
CA GLU A 200 -0.51 -8.50 14.03
C GLU A 200 -1.89 -8.06 13.53
N PHE A 201 -1.97 -7.49 12.35
CA PHE A 201 -3.23 -7.01 11.77
C PHE A 201 -3.88 -8.01 10.81
N GLY A 202 -3.28 -9.18 10.57
CA GLY A 202 -3.80 -10.18 9.63
C GLY A 202 -3.89 -9.67 8.19
N LEU A 203 -2.93 -8.87 7.74
CA LEU A 203 -2.94 -8.19 6.45
C LEU A 203 -2.38 -9.05 5.33
N SER A 204 -2.90 -8.84 4.12
CA SER A 204 -2.15 -9.12 2.90
C SER A 204 -1.41 -7.86 2.47
N ILE A 205 -0.22 -8.01 1.91
CA ILE A 205 0.61 -6.87 1.50
C ILE A 205 1.09 -7.07 0.06
N LEU A 206 0.91 -6.06 -0.78
CA LEU A 206 1.55 -5.97 -2.09
C LEU A 206 2.57 -4.84 -2.05
N LEU A 207 3.83 -5.17 -2.33
CA LEU A 207 4.99 -4.30 -2.22
C LEU A 207 5.58 -4.00 -3.60
N ILE A 208 5.70 -2.73 -3.97
CA ILE A 208 6.62 -2.31 -5.05
C ILE A 208 7.92 -1.87 -4.41
N GLU A 209 9.03 -2.42 -4.88
CA GLU A 209 10.37 -2.05 -4.41
C GLU A 209 11.44 -2.26 -5.48
N HIS A 210 12.51 -1.50 -5.35
CA HIS A 210 13.74 -1.66 -6.14
C HIS A 210 14.88 -2.24 -5.30
N ALA A 211 14.78 -2.19 -3.97
CA ALA A 211 15.74 -2.78 -3.05
C ALA A 211 15.56 -4.31 -3.02
N MET A 212 16.32 -5.02 -3.87
CA MET A 212 16.20 -6.48 -3.99
C MET A 212 16.42 -7.21 -2.66
N SER A 213 17.30 -6.71 -1.79
CA SER A 213 17.53 -7.28 -0.45
C SER A 213 16.25 -7.28 0.40
N LEU A 214 15.44 -6.23 0.31
CA LEU A 214 14.15 -6.15 1.00
C LEU A 214 13.16 -7.15 0.37
N VAL A 215 12.97 -7.09 -0.95
CA VAL A 215 12.01 -7.96 -1.65
C VAL A 215 12.30 -9.43 -1.41
N MET A 216 13.56 -9.84 -1.66
CA MET A 216 13.98 -11.24 -1.47
C MET A 216 13.93 -11.67 0.01
N GLY A 217 14.07 -10.71 0.92
CA GLY A 217 14.07 -10.99 2.36
C GLY A 217 12.69 -11.19 2.98
N ILE A 218 11.63 -10.58 2.43
CA ILE A 218 10.30 -10.63 3.09
C ILE A 218 9.17 -11.16 2.24
N CYS A 219 9.26 -11.10 0.90
CA CYS A 219 8.18 -11.57 0.03
C CYS A 219 8.16 -13.09 -0.05
N GLU A 220 6.95 -13.65 -0.06
CA GLU A 220 6.73 -15.11 -0.23
C GLU A 220 6.63 -15.46 -1.72
N ARG A 221 6.13 -14.53 -2.51
CA ARG A 221 5.98 -14.65 -3.96
C ARG A 221 6.24 -13.28 -4.61
N ILE A 222 6.79 -13.31 -5.81
CA ILE A 222 7.15 -12.10 -6.56
C ILE A 222 6.56 -12.21 -7.96
N TYR A 223 5.95 -11.12 -8.42
CA TYR A 223 5.62 -10.90 -9.82
C TYR A 223 6.64 -9.94 -10.44
N VAL A 224 7.11 -10.26 -11.64
CA VAL A 224 8.05 -9.41 -12.38
C VAL A 224 7.34 -8.79 -13.56
N LEU A 225 7.31 -7.48 -13.59
CA LEU A 225 6.68 -6.68 -14.64
C LEU A 225 7.75 -6.10 -15.56
N GLU A 226 7.60 -6.28 -16.88
CA GLU A 226 8.41 -5.65 -17.91
C GLU A 226 7.54 -5.17 -19.07
N TYR A 227 7.73 -3.93 -19.51
CA TYR A 227 6.93 -3.30 -20.58
C TYR A 227 5.41 -3.50 -20.43
N GLY A 228 4.92 -3.43 -19.20
CA GLY A 228 3.50 -3.57 -18.89
C GLY A 228 2.98 -5.00 -18.80
N CYS A 229 3.82 -6.01 -19.01
CA CYS A 229 3.45 -7.43 -18.97
C CYS A 229 4.11 -8.14 -17.79
N ILE A 230 3.42 -9.10 -17.17
CA ILE A 230 4.04 -10.05 -16.24
C ILE A 230 4.88 -11.03 -17.04
N ILE A 231 6.21 -11.03 -16.81
CA ILE A 231 7.16 -11.94 -17.48
C ILE A 231 7.51 -13.15 -16.62
N ALA A 232 7.38 -13.05 -15.30
CA ALA A 232 7.65 -14.16 -14.38
C ALA A 232 6.85 -14.00 -13.09
N SER A 233 6.58 -15.12 -12.43
CA SER A 233 6.01 -15.21 -11.09
C SER A 233 6.57 -16.43 -10.38
N GLY A 234 6.94 -16.30 -9.10
CA GLY A 234 7.50 -17.41 -8.31
C GLY A 234 8.03 -16.95 -6.96
N THR A 235 8.66 -17.88 -6.26
CA THR A 235 9.40 -17.59 -5.00
C THR A 235 10.61 -16.71 -5.27
N PRO A 236 11.16 -16.04 -4.24
CA PRO A 236 12.39 -15.26 -4.39
C PRO A 236 13.54 -16.03 -5.05
N GLU A 237 13.72 -17.31 -4.69
CA GLU A 237 14.78 -18.16 -5.22
C GLU A 237 14.57 -18.50 -6.71
N GLU A 238 13.32 -18.70 -7.13
CA GLU A 238 12.97 -18.96 -8.54
C GLU A 238 13.18 -17.70 -9.38
N ILE A 239 12.73 -16.55 -8.89
CA ILE A 239 12.88 -15.27 -9.58
C ILE A 239 14.35 -14.88 -9.75
N GLN A 240 15.18 -15.08 -8.72
CA GLN A 240 16.61 -14.77 -8.77
C GLN A 240 17.36 -15.58 -9.85
N LYS A 241 16.89 -16.78 -10.16
CA LYS A 241 17.52 -17.68 -11.13
C LYS A 241 16.85 -17.64 -12.51
N ASN A 242 15.78 -16.90 -12.68
CA ASN A 242 15.02 -16.86 -13.92
C ASN A 242 15.78 -16.07 -15.00
N PRO A 243 16.12 -16.71 -16.17
CA PRO A 243 16.88 -16.05 -17.23
C PRO A 243 16.18 -14.80 -17.82
N GLU A 244 14.84 -14.84 -17.95
CA GLU A 244 14.06 -13.70 -18.47
C GLU A 244 14.14 -12.51 -17.51
N VAL A 245 14.06 -12.78 -16.20
CA VAL A 245 14.21 -11.73 -15.17
C VAL A 245 15.62 -11.14 -15.19
N ILE A 246 16.65 -11.99 -15.24
CA ILE A 246 18.04 -11.53 -15.32
C ILE A 246 18.24 -10.64 -16.55
N LYS A 247 17.73 -11.06 -17.72
CA LYS A 247 17.80 -10.29 -18.96
C LYS A 247 17.08 -8.93 -18.84
N ALA A 248 15.89 -8.89 -18.24
CA ALA A 248 15.11 -7.67 -18.06
C ALA A 248 15.84 -6.61 -17.21
N TYR A 249 16.66 -7.03 -16.23
CA TYR A 249 17.42 -6.14 -15.37
C TYR A 249 18.80 -5.75 -15.91
N LEU A 250 19.43 -6.62 -16.69
CA LEU A 250 20.77 -6.36 -17.24
C LEU A 250 20.75 -5.58 -18.58
N GLY A 251 19.52 -5.39 -19.17
CA GLY A 251 19.40 -4.83 -20.52
C GLY A 251 19.90 -5.85 -21.56
N GLY A 252 19.20 -6.00 -22.66
CA GLY A 252 19.41 -7.07 -23.65
C GLY A 252 20.74 -7.08 -24.42
N GLU A 253 21.86 -6.92 -23.74
CA GLU A 253 23.21 -7.15 -24.27
C GLU A 253 23.79 -8.43 -23.64
N VAL A 254 23.48 -9.55 -24.24
CA VAL A 254 24.31 -10.76 -24.29
C VAL A 254 24.30 -11.24 -25.73
#